data_2fd7b950ed54ca7ad973b9b70e8ac068
#
_entry.id   2fd7b950ed54ca7ad973b9b70e8ac068
#
_cell.length_a   1.000
_cell.length_b   1.000
_cell.length_c   1.000
_cell.angle_alpha   90.00
_cell.angle_beta   90.00
_cell.angle_gamma   90.00
#
_symmetry.space_group_name_H-M   'P 1'
#
loop_
_entity.id
_entity.type
_entity.pdbx_description
1 polymer ?
#
loop_
_entity_poly.entity_id
_entity_poly.type
_entity_poly.pdbx_seq_one_letter_code
_entity_poly.pdbx_strand_id
1 'polypeptide(L)'
;MAQNLNLKINKGSKFRIRMTFKDSTGALQDVSGQTFNGQIRDRYDSSVILAQFTFTNISLGIVDATMTPVVTRTLPEHPSIDNKRRIYKAIYDIERYTIADVDDDRIIEGEVDISPEATK
;
A
#
# COMPACT_ATOMS: atom_id res chain seq x y z
N MET A 1 -0.11 -0.52 -17.26
CA MET A 1 -0.92 -1.61 -16.66
C MET A 1 -0.42 -1.89 -15.27
N ALA A 2 -1.31 -1.95 -14.29
CA ALA A 2 -0.92 -2.19 -12.91
C ALA A 2 -0.52 -3.63 -12.67
N GLN A 3 0.51 -3.82 -11.86
CA GLN A 3 0.89 -5.12 -11.37
C GLN A 3 -0.07 -5.53 -10.25
N ASN A 4 -0.53 -6.77 -10.26
CA ASN A 4 -1.40 -7.27 -9.21
C ASN A 4 -0.56 -7.92 -8.13
N LEU A 5 -0.67 -7.41 -6.90
CA LEU A 5 0.08 -7.93 -5.77
C LEU A 5 -0.81 -7.89 -4.53
N ASN A 6 -1.09 -9.05 -3.97
CA ASN A 6 -1.89 -9.13 -2.76
C ASN A 6 -0.99 -8.97 -1.54
N LEU A 7 -1.48 -8.23 -0.54
CA LEU A 7 -0.70 -7.89 0.65
C LEU A 7 -1.28 -8.57 1.88
N LYS A 8 -0.40 -8.81 2.86
CA LYS A 8 -0.80 -9.26 4.19
C LYS A 8 -0.27 -8.26 5.19
N ILE A 9 -1.16 -7.67 5.96
CA ILE A 9 -0.79 -6.67 6.95
C ILE A 9 -1.23 -7.15 8.31
N ASN A 10 -0.29 -7.15 9.27
CA ASN A 10 -0.59 -7.45 10.66
C ASN A 10 -0.82 -6.15 11.40
N LYS A 11 -1.98 -5.98 12.01
CA LYS A 11 -2.28 -4.77 12.77
C LYS A 11 -1.25 -4.61 13.90
N GLY A 12 -0.82 -3.37 14.11
CA GLY A 12 0.15 -3.07 15.14
C GLY A 12 1.60 -3.32 14.78
N SER A 13 1.86 -3.79 13.55
CA SER A 13 3.21 -4.03 13.06
C SER A 13 3.56 -3.06 11.95
N LYS A 14 4.85 -2.74 11.82
CA LYS A 14 5.32 -1.94 10.69
C LYS A 14 5.12 -2.74 9.40
N PHE A 15 4.67 -2.05 8.36
CA PHE A 15 4.50 -2.65 7.04
C PHE A 15 5.33 -1.91 6.02
N ARG A 16 5.93 -2.62 5.07
CA ARG A 16 6.76 -2.02 4.02
C ARG A 16 6.68 -2.84 2.73
N ILE A 17 6.53 -2.11 1.61
CA ILE A 17 6.73 -2.67 0.27
C ILE A 17 7.88 -1.88 -0.35
N ARG A 18 8.86 -2.57 -0.89
CA ARG A 18 9.93 -1.93 -1.64
C ARG A 18 9.66 -2.06 -3.13
N MET A 19 9.60 -0.93 -3.81
CA MET A 19 9.36 -0.86 -5.24
C MET A 19 10.64 -0.50 -5.96
N THR A 20 10.95 -1.24 -7.03
CA THR A 20 12.12 -0.98 -7.85
C THR A 20 11.64 -0.61 -9.25
N PHE A 21 12.09 0.55 -9.74
CA PHE A 21 11.70 1.06 -11.04
C PHE A 21 12.87 0.96 -12.00
N LYS A 22 12.63 0.32 -13.15
CA LYS A 22 13.64 0.12 -14.19
C LYS A 22 13.09 0.61 -15.52
N ASP A 23 13.98 1.10 -16.35
CA ASP A 23 13.62 1.49 -17.72
C ASP A 23 13.59 0.26 -18.64
N SER A 24 13.33 0.47 -19.92
CA SER A 24 13.22 -0.61 -20.89
C SER A 24 14.53 -1.36 -21.11
N THR A 25 15.67 -0.78 -20.71
CA THR A 25 16.97 -1.44 -20.82
C THR A 25 17.36 -2.22 -19.57
N GLY A 26 16.55 -2.16 -18.52
CA GLY A 26 16.83 -2.81 -17.26
C GLY A 26 17.63 -1.99 -16.28
N ALA A 27 17.99 -0.75 -16.64
CA ALA A 27 18.70 0.15 -15.74
C ALA A 27 17.71 0.83 -14.78
N LEU A 28 18.18 1.15 -13.56
CA LEU A 28 17.35 1.82 -12.58
C LEU A 28 16.93 3.19 -13.10
N GLN A 29 15.65 3.51 -12.93
CA GLN A 29 15.04 4.74 -13.39
C GLN A 29 15.00 5.76 -12.27
N ASP A 30 15.36 7.01 -12.55
CA ASP A 30 15.25 8.09 -11.58
C ASP A 30 13.79 8.52 -11.46
N VAL A 31 13.21 8.27 -10.29
CA VAL A 31 11.81 8.65 -10.01
C VAL A 31 11.72 9.72 -8.94
N SER A 32 12.81 10.40 -8.65
CA SER A 32 12.85 11.40 -7.57
C SER A 32 11.93 12.59 -7.81
N GLY A 33 11.61 12.88 -9.07
CA GLY A 33 10.69 13.96 -9.42
C GLY A 33 9.22 13.54 -9.47
N GLN A 34 8.91 12.32 -9.12
CA GLN A 34 7.55 11.80 -9.19
C GLN A 34 6.92 11.73 -7.80
N THR A 35 5.61 11.81 -7.76
CA THR A 35 4.83 11.73 -6.54
C THR A 35 4.06 10.43 -6.54
N PHE A 36 3.97 9.80 -5.38
CA PHE A 36 3.25 8.54 -5.20
C PHE A 36 2.12 8.75 -4.23
N ASN A 37 1.02 8.04 -4.46
CA ASN A 37 -0.12 8.01 -3.56
C ASN A 37 -0.62 6.58 -3.48
N GLY A 38 -0.84 6.10 -2.27
CA GLY A 38 -1.34 4.74 -2.07
C GLY A 38 -2.32 4.71 -0.91
N GLN A 39 -3.44 4.06 -1.12
CA GLN A 39 -4.52 4.01 -0.13
C GLN A 39 -5.08 2.61 -0.03
N ILE A 40 -5.48 2.26 1.19
CA ILE A 40 -6.25 1.06 1.45
C ILE A 40 -7.70 1.48 1.64
N ARG A 41 -8.60 0.83 0.93
CA ARG A 41 -10.04 1.08 1.01
C ARG A 41 -10.78 -0.21 1.26
N ASP A 42 -12.01 -0.07 1.75
CA ASP A 42 -12.87 -1.22 1.99
C ASP A 42 -13.20 -1.95 0.68
N ARG A 43 -13.48 -1.17 -0.36
CA ARG A 43 -13.78 -1.68 -1.70
C ARG A 43 -13.51 -0.60 -2.73
N TYR A 44 -13.46 -0.98 -4.01
CA TYR A 44 -13.04 -0.07 -5.08
C TYR A 44 -13.93 1.16 -5.23
N ASP A 45 -15.22 1.03 -4.97
CA ASP A 45 -16.14 2.14 -5.11
C ASP A 45 -16.35 2.92 -3.81
N SER A 46 -15.60 2.60 -2.78
CA SER A 46 -15.72 3.29 -1.50
C SER A 46 -14.97 4.61 -1.52
N SER A 47 -15.58 5.65 -0.97
CA SER A 47 -14.90 6.92 -0.75
C SER A 47 -14.16 6.94 0.59
N VAL A 48 -14.30 5.91 1.42
CA VAL A 48 -13.67 5.85 2.73
C VAL A 48 -12.26 5.28 2.59
N ILE A 49 -11.28 6.05 3.05
CA ILE A 49 -9.88 5.64 3.06
C ILE A 49 -9.60 5.03 4.43
N LEU A 50 -9.21 3.75 4.46
CA LEU A 50 -8.88 3.08 5.72
C LEU A 50 -7.49 3.44 6.21
N ALA A 51 -6.53 3.59 5.30
CA ALA A 51 -5.17 3.99 5.62
C ALA A 51 -4.46 4.46 4.37
N GLN A 52 -3.35 5.17 4.55
CA GLN A 52 -2.51 5.64 3.46
C GLN A 52 -1.08 5.19 3.69
N PHE A 53 -0.37 4.92 2.59
CA PHE A 53 1.06 4.63 2.64
C PHE A 53 1.87 5.91 2.66
N THR A 54 3.03 5.86 3.31
CA THR A 54 4.04 6.90 3.23
C THR A 54 5.14 6.43 2.31
N PHE A 55 5.57 7.29 1.39
CA PHE A 55 6.55 6.92 0.37
C PHE A 55 7.89 7.60 0.66
N THR A 56 8.97 6.83 0.57
CA THR A 56 10.31 7.33 0.83
C THR A 56 11.24 6.88 -0.29
N ASN A 57 11.93 7.82 -0.92
CA ASN A 57 12.99 7.50 -1.88
C ASN A 57 14.21 7.00 -1.12
N ILE A 58 14.57 5.75 -1.35
CA ILE A 58 15.72 5.13 -0.68
C ILE A 58 16.99 5.38 -1.48
N SER A 59 16.94 5.15 -2.78
CA SER A 59 18.07 5.38 -3.68
C SER A 59 17.52 5.46 -5.10
N LEU A 60 18.41 5.51 -6.09
CA LEU A 60 18.00 5.59 -7.49
C LEU A 60 17.05 4.44 -7.84
N GLY A 61 15.84 4.79 -8.26
CA GLY A 61 14.85 3.81 -8.71
C GLY A 61 14.23 2.96 -7.61
N ILE A 62 14.50 3.24 -6.33
CA ILE A 62 13.99 2.43 -5.23
C ILE A 62 13.18 3.32 -4.28
N VAL A 63 11.92 2.96 -4.11
CA VAL A 63 10.97 3.69 -3.27
C VAL A 63 10.30 2.70 -2.31
N ASP A 64 10.27 3.04 -1.03
CA ASP A 64 9.56 2.25 -0.04
C ASP A 64 8.20 2.87 0.25
N ALA A 65 7.17 2.04 0.21
CA ALA A 65 5.83 2.38 0.69
C ALA A 65 5.67 1.75 2.07
N THR A 66 5.44 2.56 3.08
CA THR A 66 5.44 2.09 4.47
C THR A 66 4.21 2.55 5.23
N MET A 67 3.89 1.79 6.28
CA MET A 67 2.94 2.21 7.31
C MET A 67 3.56 1.91 8.67
N THR A 68 3.46 2.88 9.60
CA THR A 68 3.95 2.69 10.95
C THR A 68 3.01 1.78 11.75
N PRO A 69 3.48 1.21 12.88
CA PRO A 69 2.58 0.42 13.73
C PRO A 69 1.36 1.21 14.19
N VAL A 70 1.49 2.51 14.43
CA VAL A 70 0.36 3.34 14.82
C VAL A 70 -0.70 3.35 13.72
N VAL A 71 -0.28 3.49 12.46
CA VAL A 71 -1.21 3.50 11.32
C VAL A 71 -1.85 2.14 11.12
N THR A 72 -1.07 1.05 11.14
CA THR A 72 -1.65 -0.28 10.92
C THR A 72 -2.61 -0.67 12.04
N ARG A 73 -2.40 -0.15 13.24
CA ARG A 73 -3.29 -0.43 14.37
C ARG A 73 -4.68 0.16 14.18
N THR A 74 -4.80 1.20 13.35
CA THR A 74 -6.10 1.82 13.05
C THR A 74 -6.91 1.06 12.01
N LEU A 75 -6.32 0.05 11.36
CA LEU A 75 -7.04 -0.72 10.35
C LEU A 75 -8.18 -1.52 10.98
N PRO A 76 -9.27 -1.75 10.23
CA PRO A 76 -10.42 -2.46 10.79
C PRO A 76 -10.13 -3.93 11.03
N GLU A 77 -10.92 -4.54 11.92
CA GLU A 77 -10.87 -5.96 12.17
C GLU A 77 -12.16 -6.61 11.70
N HIS A 78 -12.09 -7.91 11.41
CA HIS A 78 -13.27 -8.66 11.04
C HIS A 78 -14.26 -8.60 12.22
N PRO A 79 -15.55 -8.35 11.94
CA PRO A 79 -16.53 -8.13 13.01
C PRO A 79 -16.96 -9.39 13.76
N SER A 80 -16.31 -10.53 13.55
CA SER A 80 -16.68 -11.76 14.22
C SER A 80 -16.40 -11.70 15.72
N ILE A 81 -17.28 -12.25 16.51
CA ILE A 81 -17.14 -12.29 17.97
C ILE A 81 -16.83 -13.69 18.50
N ASP A 82 -16.40 -14.59 17.63
CA ASP A 82 -16.25 -16.00 18.00
C ASP A 82 -14.86 -16.35 18.53
N ASN A 83 -14.08 -15.38 18.93
CA ASN A 83 -12.74 -15.55 19.51
C ASN A 83 -11.72 -16.16 18.55
N LYS A 84 -12.04 -16.27 17.29
CA LYS A 84 -11.10 -16.76 16.28
C LYS A 84 -10.48 -15.60 15.56
N ARG A 85 -9.19 -15.73 15.26
CA ARG A 85 -8.51 -14.74 14.46
C ARG A 85 -9.02 -14.83 13.03
N ARG A 86 -9.68 -13.79 12.58
CA ARG A 86 -10.21 -13.73 11.22
C ARG A 86 -9.57 -12.59 10.47
N ILE A 87 -9.49 -12.77 9.16
CA ILE A 87 -8.87 -11.81 8.27
C ILE A 87 -9.93 -10.82 7.78
N TYR A 88 -9.64 -9.53 7.90
CA TYR A 88 -10.45 -8.49 7.27
C TYR A 88 -9.93 -8.29 5.86
N LYS A 89 -10.82 -8.33 4.87
CA LYS A 89 -10.44 -8.17 3.46
C LYS A 89 -10.68 -6.75 3.01
N ALA A 90 -9.67 -6.14 2.40
CA ALA A 90 -9.74 -4.81 1.85
C ALA A 90 -9.05 -4.80 0.50
N ILE A 91 -8.99 -3.65 -0.15
CA ILE A 91 -8.27 -3.48 -1.40
C ILE A 91 -7.33 -2.29 -1.28
N TYR A 92 -6.37 -2.21 -2.17
CA TYR A 92 -5.46 -1.07 -2.23
C TYR A 92 -5.03 -0.83 -3.66
N ASP A 93 -4.54 0.40 -3.90
CA ASP A 93 -3.78 0.69 -5.09
C ASP A 93 -2.68 1.69 -4.76
N ILE A 94 -1.66 1.73 -5.61
CA ILE A 94 -0.59 2.70 -5.55
C ILE A 94 -0.52 3.35 -6.92
N GLU A 95 -0.55 4.69 -6.94
CA GLU A 95 -0.51 5.49 -8.15
C GLU A 95 0.74 6.34 -8.17
N ARG A 96 1.20 6.65 -9.37
CA ARG A 96 2.36 7.49 -9.60
C ARG A 96 1.95 8.68 -10.46
N TYR A 97 2.41 9.87 -10.08
CA TYR A 97 2.17 11.09 -10.82
C TYR A 97 3.49 11.68 -11.25
N THR A 98 3.52 12.29 -12.43
CA THR A 98 4.66 13.11 -12.79
C THR A 98 4.38 14.55 -12.36
N ILE A 99 5.46 15.35 -12.22
CA ILE A 99 5.32 16.73 -11.78
C ILE A 99 4.43 17.53 -12.72
N ALA A 100 4.47 17.23 -13.98
CA ALA A 100 3.73 17.97 -14.98
C ALA A 100 2.28 17.58 -15.12
N ASP A 101 1.63 16.71 -14.46
CA ASP A 101 0.92 16.09 -14.76
C ASP A 101 -0.16 15.48 -14.49
N VAL A 102 -0.60 15.32 -15.17
CA VAL A 102 -1.85 14.98 -15.47
C VAL A 102 -2.08 13.53 -15.64
N ASP A 103 -1.10 12.71 -15.70
CA ASP A 103 -1.26 11.29 -15.96
C ASP A 103 -1.06 10.51 -14.68
N ASP A 104 -2.18 10.11 -14.09
CA ASP A 104 -2.15 9.15 -13.00
C ASP A 104 -1.86 7.78 -13.58
N ASP A 105 -0.85 7.12 -13.06
CA ASP A 105 -0.49 5.79 -13.48
C ASP A 105 -0.61 4.85 -12.29
N ARG A 106 -1.62 4.00 -12.31
CA ARG A 106 -1.77 2.97 -11.28
C ARG A 106 -0.73 1.90 -11.52
N ILE A 107 0.22 1.76 -10.62
CA ILE A 107 1.36 0.88 -10.82
C ILE A 107 1.20 -0.46 -10.09
N ILE A 108 0.51 -0.49 -8.96
CA ILE A 108 0.27 -1.72 -8.20
C ILE A 108 -1.15 -1.66 -7.65
N GLU A 109 -1.83 -2.80 -7.68
CA GLU A 109 -3.14 -2.93 -7.05
C GLU A 109 -3.35 -4.36 -6.58
N GLY A 110 -4.32 -4.57 -5.71
CA GLY A 110 -4.63 -5.90 -5.24
C GLY A 110 -5.48 -5.91 -3.99
N GLU A 111 -5.58 -7.10 -3.39
CA GLU A 111 -6.30 -7.29 -2.14
C GLU A 111 -5.36 -7.16 -0.97
N VAL A 112 -5.92 -6.79 0.18
CA VAL A 112 -5.17 -6.70 1.44
C VAL A 112 -5.85 -7.59 2.45
N ASP A 113 -5.11 -8.54 3.00
CA ASP A 113 -5.55 -9.36 4.11
C ASP A 113 -5.02 -8.75 5.40
N ILE A 114 -5.92 -8.27 6.25
CA ILE A 114 -5.56 -7.60 7.50
C ILE A 114 -5.79 -8.57 8.65
N SER A 115 -4.72 -8.96 9.32
CA SER A 115 -4.78 -9.85 10.49
C SER A 115 -4.95 -9.03 11.76
N PRO A 116 -5.82 -9.45 12.69
CA PRO A 116 -6.00 -8.72 13.94
C PRO A 116 -4.77 -8.83 14.84
N GLU A 117 -4.61 -7.83 15.69
CA GLU A 117 -3.53 -7.82 16.68
C GLU A 117 -3.90 -8.77 17.83
N ALA A 118 -3.05 -9.76 18.06
CA ALA A 118 -3.31 -10.75 19.09
C ALA A 118 -2.96 -10.24 20.48
N THR A 119 -1.99 -9.34 20.56
CA THR A 119 -1.54 -8.75 21.83
C THR A 119 -1.92 -7.27 21.86
N LYS A 120 -2.58 -6.87 22.90
CA LYS A 120 -3.03 -5.47 23.04
C LYS A 120 -2.48 -4.83 24.28
#